data_b1ae960822df3207b2e1de40de8fb6bd
#
_entry.id   b1ae960822df3207b2e1de40de8fb6bd
#
_cell.length_a   1.000
_cell.length_b   1.000
_cell.length_c   1.000
_cell.angle_alpha   90.00
_cell.angle_beta   90.00
_cell.angle_gamma   90.00
#
_symmetry.space_group_name_H-M   'P 1'
#
loop_
_entity.id
_entity.type
_entity.pdbx_description
1 polymer ?
#
loop_
_entity_poly.entity_id
_entity_poly.type
_entity_poly.pdbx_seq_one_letter_code
_entity_poly.pdbx_strand_id
1 'polypeptide(L)'
;IPRFAITCSEKQLAGLGNLSEKYDVPVHSHMCESVNEVKISMELFPDYKNGADIFCQNNLLGQRPTIMAHCIFMDDDVLALMKNPNCMAVHCPDATANINAGGIMPVKKFLDMGINLAIGSDIGSGANLSIARGIASTIQHSKIRNMFDPTWEAVNLAEAFYMATRSGGRYFKNVGAFDEGYCFNALVIDDSNMCGEGLTPVERLERFCYAGDDRNIRMRYILGNEVEIQNFRYC
;
A
#
# COMPACT_ATOMS: atom_id res chain seq x y z
N ILE A 1 11.55 0.91 12.19
CA ILE A 1 11.47 0.84 10.72
C ILE A 1 12.87 0.57 10.18
N PRO A 2 13.28 -0.68 9.86
CA PRO A 2 14.38 -0.91 8.94
C PRO A 2 13.91 -0.48 7.55
N ARG A 3 14.73 0.28 6.81
CA ARG A 3 14.32 0.70 5.47
C ARG A 3 14.22 -0.51 4.53
N PHE A 4 15.31 -1.27 4.42
CA PHE A 4 15.42 -2.53 3.67
C PHE A 4 16.28 -3.51 4.45
N ALA A 5 16.19 -4.80 4.13
CA ALA A 5 17.18 -5.77 4.61
C ALA A 5 18.60 -5.37 4.21
N ILE A 6 18.81 -5.00 2.95
CA ILE A 6 20.12 -4.62 2.38
C ILE A 6 20.77 -3.37 3.00
N THR A 7 20.01 -2.56 3.74
CA THR A 7 20.55 -1.37 4.44
C THR A 7 20.83 -1.63 5.92
N CYS A 8 20.69 -2.86 6.36
CA CYS A 8 20.89 -3.27 7.75
C CYS A 8 21.93 -4.39 7.84
N SER A 9 22.65 -4.42 8.94
CA SER A 9 23.40 -5.62 9.31
C SER A 9 22.45 -6.65 9.96
N GLU A 10 22.84 -7.92 9.96
CA GLU A 10 22.10 -8.98 10.62
C GLU A 10 21.85 -8.68 12.12
N LYS A 11 22.87 -8.15 12.80
CA LYS A 11 22.75 -7.70 14.19
C LYS A 11 21.70 -6.59 14.37
N GLN A 12 21.58 -5.67 13.39
CA GLN A 12 20.55 -4.62 13.44
C GLN A 12 19.16 -5.20 13.22
N LEU A 13 18.98 -6.12 12.28
CA LEU A 13 17.69 -6.79 12.04
C LEU A 13 17.23 -7.54 13.29
N ALA A 14 18.10 -8.37 13.88
CA ALA A 14 17.81 -9.09 15.12
C ALA A 14 17.50 -8.12 16.28
N GLY A 15 18.26 -7.02 16.42
CA GLY A 15 18.01 -6.00 17.43
C GLY A 15 16.68 -5.29 17.26
N LEU A 16 16.27 -5.01 16.03
CA LEU A 16 14.97 -4.39 15.72
C LEU A 16 13.81 -5.36 16.02
N GLY A 17 13.95 -6.65 15.71
CA GLY A 17 12.97 -7.67 16.09
C GLY A 17 12.78 -7.74 17.62
N ASN A 18 13.89 -7.77 18.36
CA ASN A 18 13.85 -7.75 19.83
C ASN A 18 13.19 -6.47 20.39
N LEU A 19 13.41 -5.31 19.77
CA LEU A 19 12.75 -4.06 20.16
C LEU A 19 11.25 -4.11 19.85
N SER A 20 10.86 -4.60 18.67
CA SER A 20 9.46 -4.80 18.32
C SER A 20 8.76 -5.71 19.33
N GLU A 21 9.41 -6.80 19.73
CA GLU A 21 8.89 -7.71 20.74
C GLU A 21 8.79 -7.05 22.12
N LYS A 22 9.86 -6.44 22.58
CA LYS A 22 9.95 -5.84 23.92
C LYS A 22 8.92 -4.72 24.15
N TYR A 23 8.66 -3.92 23.14
CA TYR A 23 7.78 -2.74 23.24
C TYR A 23 6.42 -2.95 22.59
N ASP A 24 6.15 -4.14 22.07
CA ASP A 24 4.91 -4.48 21.34
C ASP A 24 4.56 -3.47 20.24
N VAL A 25 5.57 -3.05 19.47
CA VAL A 25 5.41 -2.06 18.41
C VAL A 25 5.38 -2.72 17.03
N PRO A 26 4.56 -2.18 16.12
CA PRO A 26 4.46 -2.70 14.76
C PRO A 26 5.76 -2.47 13.95
N VAL A 27 5.89 -3.22 12.86
CA VAL A 27 7.03 -3.17 11.94
C VAL A 27 6.62 -2.59 10.60
N HIS A 28 7.49 -1.78 10.01
CA HIS A 28 7.36 -1.32 8.63
C HIS A 28 8.71 -1.41 7.93
N SER A 29 8.70 -1.94 6.70
CA SER A 29 9.88 -2.04 5.83
C SER A 29 9.48 -2.06 4.36
N HIS A 30 10.49 -2.15 3.48
CA HIS A 30 10.34 -2.40 2.05
C HIS A 30 10.84 -3.81 1.77
N MET A 31 10.19 -4.52 0.86
CA MET A 31 10.51 -5.91 0.56
C MET A 31 10.22 -6.22 -0.91
N CYS A 32 11.18 -6.86 -1.58
CA CYS A 32 11.02 -7.35 -2.94
C CYS A 32 10.58 -6.26 -3.93
N GLU A 33 11.16 -5.05 -3.80
CA GLU A 33 10.82 -3.89 -4.61
C GLU A 33 11.38 -3.98 -6.03
N SER A 34 12.61 -4.47 -6.18
CA SER A 34 13.25 -4.58 -7.49
C SER A 34 14.05 -5.88 -7.63
N VAL A 35 14.30 -6.28 -8.87
CA VAL A 35 15.15 -7.46 -9.16
C VAL A 35 16.53 -7.32 -8.52
N ASN A 36 17.11 -6.10 -8.56
CA ASN A 36 18.40 -5.84 -7.97
C ASN A 36 18.39 -5.93 -6.43
N GLU A 37 17.35 -5.41 -5.78
CA GLU A 37 17.19 -5.51 -4.33
C GLU A 37 17.10 -6.97 -3.89
N VAL A 38 16.29 -7.79 -4.57
CA VAL A 38 16.17 -9.23 -4.28
C VAL A 38 17.52 -9.94 -4.45
N LYS A 39 18.23 -9.66 -5.54
CA LYS A 39 19.56 -10.26 -5.79
C LYS A 39 20.57 -9.87 -4.71
N ILE A 40 20.71 -8.57 -4.41
CA ILE A 40 21.63 -8.08 -3.39
C ILE A 40 21.27 -8.61 -2.01
N SER A 41 19.98 -8.73 -1.69
CA SER A 41 19.52 -9.33 -0.42
C SER A 41 20.06 -10.74 -0.25
N MET A 42 19.99 -11.57 -1.28
CA MET A 42 20.49 -12.93 -1.22
C MET A 42 22.03 -13.04 -1.24
N GLU A 43 22.70 -12.07 -1.83
CA GLU A 43 24.19 -11.99 -1.77
C GLU A 43 24.68 -11.60 -0.38
N LEU A 44 23.99 -10.68 0.32
CA LEU A 44 24.33 -10.22 1.65
C LEU A 44 23.88 -11.17 2.77
N PHE A 45 22.81 -11.93 2.53
CA PHE A 45 22.20 -12.83 3.50
C PHE A 45 22.05 -14.24 2.92
N PRO A 46 23.17 -14.93 2.60
CA PRO A 46 23.16 -16.22 1.88
C PRO A 46 22.57 -17.39 2.69
N ASP A 47 22.47 -17.26 4.00
CA ASP A 47 21.93 -18.30 4.89
C ASP A 47 20.39 -18.32 4.95
N TYR A 48 19.73 -17.32 4.36
CA TYR A 48 18.26 -17.22 4.30
C TYR A 48 17.74 -17.71 2.94
N LYS A 49 16.51 -18.23 2.92
CA LYS A 49 15.90 -18.78 1.70
C LYS A 49 15.55 -17.72 0.67
N ASN A 50 15.03 -16.58 1.13
CA ASN A 50 14.58 -15.47 0.31
C ASN A 50 14.45 -14.19 1.15
N GLY A 51 14.09 -13.08 0.50
CA GLY A 51 13.99 -11.79 1.16
C GLY A 51 12.99 -11.73 2.32
N ALA A 52 11.89 -12.46 2.28
CA ALA A 52 10.93 -12.50 3.38
C ALA A 52 11.44 -13.32 4.57
N ASP A 53 12.19 -14.38 4.30
CA ASP A 53 12.78 -15.24 5.33
C ASP A 53 13.73 -14.42 6.23
N ILE A 54 14.45 -13.45 5.67
CA ILE A 54 15.30 -12.51 6.43
C ILE A 54 14.46 -11.78 7.50
N PHE A 55 13.29 -11.29 7.15
CA PHE A 55 12.39 -10.61 8.09
C PHE A 55 11.73 -11.60 9.07
N CYS A 56 11.30 -12.76 8.60
CA CYS A 56 10.68 -13.80 9.43
C CYS A 56 11.60 -14.28 10.54
N GLN A 57 12.84 -14.67 10.22
CA GLN A 57 13.78 -15.22 11.20
C GLN A 57 14.26 -14.16 12.20
N ASN A 58 14.14 -12.89 11.87
CA ASN A 58 14.45 -11.78 12.77
C ASN A 58 13.22 -11.22 13.52
N ASN A 59 12.07 -11.92 13.55
CA ASN A 59 10.82 -11.50 14.20
C ASN A 59 10.28 -10.15 13.70
N LEU A 60 10.54 -9.84 12.41
CA LEU A 60 10.13 -8.58 11.75
C LEU A 60 8.96 -8.77 10.76
N LEU A 61 8.45 -10.00 10.59
CA LEU A 61 7.33 -10.28 9.69
C LEU A 61 6.27 -11.17 10.38
N GLY A 62 5.06 -10.65 10.53
CA GLY A 62 3.88 -11.40 10.96
C GLY A 62 3.74 -11.70 12.44
N GLN A 63 4.75 -11.47 13.26
CA GLN A 63 4.64 -11.62 14.72
C GLN A 63 3.78 -10.52 15.33
N ARG A 64 3.84 -9.33 14.77
CA ARG A 64 3.07 -8.13 15.10
C ARG A 64 2.53 -7.51 13.82
N PRO A 65 1.63 -6.51 13.90
CA PRO A 65 1.20 -5.79 12.70
C PRO A 65 2.40 -5.32 11.89
N THR A 66 2.49 -5.79 10.66
CA THR A 66 3.65 -5.57 9.78
C THR A 66 3.20 -5.01 8.45
N ILE A 67 3.82 -3.91 8.03
CA ILE A 67 3.64 -3.31 6.71
C ILE A 67 4.89 -3.56 5.87
N MET A 68 4.73 -4.20 4.71
CA MET A 68 5.79 -4.38 3.73
C MET A 68 5.43 -3.64 2.44
N ALA A 69 6.19 -2.59 2.14
CA ALA A 69 6.00 -1.82 0.92
C ALA A 69 6.54 -2.58 -0.30
N HIS A 70 5.92 -2.32 -1.44
CA HIS A 70 6.20 -2.83 -2.78
C HIS A 70 5.80 -4.28 -3.03
N CYS A 71 6.49 -5.28 -2.48
CA CYS A 71 6.15 -6.71 -2.61
C CYS A 71 5.93 -7.15 -4.08
N ILE A 72 6.79 -6.71 -5.02
CA ILE A 72 6.61 -6.91 -6.46
C ILE A 72 7.12 -8.28 -6.90
N PHE A 73 8.34 -8.63 -6.48
CA PHE A 73 9.07 -9.82 -6.91
C PHE A 73 9.03 -10.91 -5.84
N MET A 74 7.83 -11.45 -5.61
CA MET A 74 7.57 -12.44 -4.57
C MET A 74 7.30 -13.82 -5.19
N ASP A 75 8.02 -14.82 -4.72
CA ASP A 75 7.73 -16.22 -5.01
C ASP A 75 6.54 -16.75 -4.18
N ASP A 76 6.09 -17.96 -4.48
CA ASP A 76 4.91 -18.54 -3.82
C ASP A 76 5.15 -18.82 -2.33
N ASP A 77 6.40 -19.09 -1.91
CA ASP A 77 6.75 -19.30 -0.50
C ASP A 77 6.62 -17.98 0.27
N VAL A 78 7.10 -16.85 -0.30
CA VAL A 78 6.95 -15.51 0.26
C VAL A 78 5.48 -15.10 0.32
N LEU A 79 4.72 -15.37 -0.75
CA LEU A 79 3.27 -15.09 -0.77
C LEU A 79 2.52 -15.86 0.33
N ALA A 80 2.93 -17.10 0.61
CA ALA A 80 2.34 -17.90 1.69
C ALA A 80 2.54 -17.23 3.07
N LEU A 81 3.71 -16.64 3.33
CA LEU A 81 3.99 -15.90 4.56
C LEU A 81 3.13 -14.64 4.68
N MET A 82 2.87 -13.95 3.57
CA MET A 82 2.04 -12.74 3.55
C MET A 82 0.54 -12.99 3.79
N LYS A 83 0.07 -14.25 3.77
CA LYS A 83 -1.29 -14.61 4.21
C LYS A 83 -1.52 -14.45 5.71
N ASN A 84 -0.46 -14.28 6.50
CA ASN A 84 -0.59 -13.99 7.92
C ASN A 84 -1.45 -12.72 8.12
N PRO A 85 -2.51 -12.76 8.96
CA PRO A 85 -3.42 -11.62 9.15
C PRO A 85 -2.73 -10.37 9.70
N ASN A 86 -1.57 -10.52 10.34
CA ASN A 86 -0.76 -9.40 10.80
C ASN A 86 0.07 -8.75 9.67
N CYS A 87 0.20 -9.39 8.51
CA CYS A 87 0.95 -8.86 7.39
C CYS A 87 0.04 -8.03 6.47
N MET A 88 0.58 -6.93 5.97
CA MET A 88 -0.02 -6.08 4.96
C MET A 88 1.01 -5.73 3.89
N ALA A 89 0.74 -6.05 2.65
CA ALA A 89 1.52 -5.57 1.53
C ALA A 89 0.98 -4.22 1.06
N VAL A 90 1.86 -3.26 0.78
CA VAL A 90 1.46 -1.92 0.33
C VAL A 90 1.91 -1.70 -1.11
N HIS A 91 0.95 -1.55 -1.99
CA HIS A 91 1.19 -1.23 -3.40
C HIS A 91 1.47 0.26 -3.56
N CYS A 92 2.63 0.59 -4.14
CA CYS A 92 3.08 1.97 -4.38
C CYS A 92 3.27 2.18 -5.90
N PRO A 93 2.18 2.29 -6.70
CA PRO A 93 2.26 2.23 -8.15
C PRO A 93 3.14 3.33 -8.75
N ASP A 94 2.97 4.58 -8.31
CA ASP A 94 3.69 5.73 -8.87
C ASP A 94 5.20 5.65 -8.57
N ALA A 95 5.56 5.22 -7.35
CA ALA A 95 6.96 5.03 -6.99
C ALA A 95 7.60 3.92 -7.83
N THR A 96 6.93 2.77 -7.96
CA THR A 96 7.38 1.65 -8.79
C THR A 96 7.70 2.08 -10.23
N ALA A 97 6.83 2.91 -10.82
CA ALA A 97 7.03 3.44 -12.17
C ALA A 97 8.20 4.44 -12.23
N ASN A 98 8.27 5.38 -11.28
CA ASN A 98 9.28 6.44 -11.29
C ASN A 98 10.70 5.92 -11.12
N ILE A 99 10.92 4.92 -10.26
CA ILE A 99 12.26 4.34 -10.05
C ILE A 99 12.61 3.25 -11.05
N ASN A 100 11.70 2.93 -11.97
CA ASN A 100 11.87 1.83 -12.92
C ASN A 100 12.24 0.50 -12.21
N ALA A 101 11.41 0.09 -11.26
CA ALA A 101 11.65 -1.10 -10.42
C ALA A 101 11.75 -2.43 -11.20
N GLY A 102 11.37 -2.41 -12.48
CA GLY A 102 11.46 -3.56 -13.38
C GLY A 102 10.25 -4.48 -13.37
N GLY A 103 9.19 -4.14 -12.64
CA GLY A 103 7.96 -4.94 -12.58
C GLY A 103 6.77 -4.17 -12.04
N ILE A 104 5.60 -4.80 -12.12
CA ILE A 104 4.33 -4.30 -11.57
C ILE A 104 3.80 -5.34 -10.60
N MET A 105 3.43 -4.93 -9.38
CA MET A 105 2.84 -5.80 -8.36
C MET A 105 1.62 -6.53 -8.92
N PRO A 106 1.52 -7.87 -8.75
CA PRO A 106 0.36 -8.66 -9.21
C PRO A 106 -0.83 -8.53 -8.25
N VAL A 107 -1.39 -7.32 -8.15
CA VAL A 107 -2.40 -6.94 -7.15
C VAL A 107 -3.59 -7.89 -7.13
N LYS A 108 -4.13 -8.23 -8.30
CA LYS A 108 -5.30 -9.13 -8.39
C LYS A 108 -5.01 -10.51 -7.80
N LYS A 109 -3.84 -11.10 -8.11
CA LYS A 109 -3.41 -12.36 -7.52
C LYS A 109 -3.37 -12.30 -5.98
N PHE A 110 -2.87 -11.21 -5.41
CA PHE A 110 -2.78 -11.04 -3.96
C PHE A 110 -4.16 -10.92 -3.32
N LEU A 111 -5.08 -10.17 -3.95
CA LEU A 111 -6.47 -10.08 -3.51
C LEU A 111 -7.16 -11.45 -3.50
N ASP A 112 -7.01 -12.21 -4.59
CA ASP A 112 -7.61 -13.55 -4.74
C ASP A 112 -7.02 -14.57 -3.74
N MET A 113 -5.77 -14.37 -3.33
CA MET A 113 -5.14 -15.17 -2.27
C MET A 113 -5.55 -14.76 -0.86
N GLY A 114 -6.32 -13.68 -0.69
CA GLY A 114 -6.75 -13.14 0.61
C GLY A 114 -5.64 -12.42 1.37
N ILE A 115 -4.57 -11.98 0.69
CA ILE A 115 -3.51 -11.18 1.30
C ILE A 115 -4.04 -9.76 1.57
N ASN A 116 -3.78 -9.22 2.76
CA ASN A 116 -4.14 -7.84 3.08
C ASN A 116 -3.30 -6.88 2.23
N LEU A 117 -3.99 -6.01 1.50
CA LEU A 117 -3.37 -5.03 0.62
C LEU A 117 -3.80 -3.62 0.97
N ALA A 118 -2.89 -2.67 0.82
CA ALA A 118 -3.17 -1.24 0.86
C ALA A 118 -2.52 -0.53 -0.33
N ILE A 119 -2.90 0.73 -0.55
CA ILE A 119 -2.23 1.63 -1.49
C ILE A 119 -1.41 2.64 -0.68
N GLY A 120 -0.14 2.82 -1.07
CA GLY A 120 0.76 3.82 -0.52
C GLY A 120 1.23 4.82 -1.58
N SER A 121 1.55 6.03 -1.15
CA SER A 121 2.11 7.07 -2.02
C SER A 121 3.60 6.92 -2.25
N ASP A 122 4.32 6.44 -1.23
CA ASP A 122 5.79 6.43 -1.19
C ASP A 122 6.38 7.76 -1.69
N ILE A 123 5.85 8.87 -1.14
CA ILE A 123 6.23 10.21 -1.60
C ILE A 123 7.73 10.45 -1.46
N GLY A 124 8.32 10.98 -2.50
CA GLY A 124 9.77 11.08 -2.67
C GLY A 124 10.22 10.24 -3.85
N SER A 125 9.84 8.94 -3.90
CA SER A 125 9.87 8.11 -5.12
C SER A 125 8.55 8.24 -5.89
N GLY A 126 7.41 8.24 -5.20
CA GLY A 126 6.08 8.48 -5.78
C GLY A 126 5.86 9.96 -6.11
N ALA A 127 5.09 10.20 -7.16
CA ALA A 127 4.84 11.54 -7.70
C ALA A 127 3.73 12.32 -6.98
N ASN A 128 2.89 11.65 -6.16
CA ASN A 128 1.68 12.25 -5.62
C ASN A 128 1.33 11.72 -4.22
N LEU A 129 0.88 12.60 -3.32
CA LEU A 129 0.38 12.23 -1.99
C LEU A 129 -1.08 11.74 -2.01
N SER A 130 -1.82 12.00 -3.09
CA SER A 130 -3.24 11.67 -3.18
C SER A 130 -3.45 10.17 -3.35
N ILE A 131 -4.03 9.52 -2.35
CA ILE A 131 -4.43 8.10 -2.45
C ILE A 131 -5.54 7.90 -3.49
N ALA A 132 -6.40 8.90 -3.75
CA ALA A 132 -7.35 8.83 -4.86
C ALA A 132 -6.63 8.68 -6.22
N ARG A 133 -5.53 9.39 -6.44
CA ARG A 133 -4.65 9.18 -7.60
C ARG A 133 -4.00 7.80 -7.57
N GLY A 134 -3.58 7.33 -6.39
CA GLY A 134 -3.07 5.97 -6.22
C GLY A 134 -4.07 4.89 -6.65
N ILE A 135 -5.39 5.10 -6.45
CA ILE A 135 -6.44 4.22 -6.97
C ILE A 135 -6.38 4.16 -8.50
N ALA A 136 -6.38 5.32 -9.17
CA ALA A 136 -6.30 5.39 -10.62
C ALA A 136 -5.01 4.74 -11.16
N SER A 137 -3.86 5.04 -10.56
CA SER A 137 -2.57 4.45 -10.93
C SER A 137 -2.55 2.93 -10.75
N THR A 138 -3.13 2.41 -9.67
CA THR A 138 -3.27 0.96 -9.42
C THR A 138 -4.03 0.28 -10.56
N ILE A 139 -5.18 0.86 -10.95
CA ILE A 139 -6.00 0.33 -12.04
C ILE A 139 -5.23 0.39 -13.37
N GLN A 140 -4.60 1.51 -13.68
CA GLN A 140 -3.82 1.71 -14.91
C GLN A 140 -2.65 0.72 -15.00
N HIS A 141 -1.87 0.56 -13.94
CA HIS A 141 -0.74 -0.37 -13.92
C HIS A 141 -1.18 -1.83 -14.03
N SER A 142 -2.30 -2.20 -13.41
CA SER A 142 -2.84 -3.56 -13.55
C SER A 142 -3.30 -3.84 -14.99
N LYS A 143 -3.90 -2.85 -15.68
CA LYS A 143 -4.25 -2.95 -17.10
C LYS A 143 -3.02 -3.05 -17.99
N ILE A 144 -1.96 -2.27 -17.71
CA ILE A 144 -0.68 -2.39 -18.43
C ILE A 144 -0.11 -3.80 -18.27
N ARG A 145 -0.10 -4.33 -17.04
CA ARG A 145 0.34 -5.71 -16.80
C ARG A 145 -0.46 -6.73 -17.61
N ASN A 146 -1.79 -6.61 -17.63
CA ASN A 146 -2.67 -7.45 -18.43
C ASN A 146 -2.39 -7.35 -19.94
N MET A 147 -2.00 -6.19 -20.45
CA MET A 147 -1.63 -6.01 -21.87
C MET A 147 -0.40 -6.84 -22.26
N PHE A 148 0.57 -6.99 -21.36
CA PHE A 148 1.78 -7.78 -21.60
C PHE A 148 1.60 -9.27 -21.30
N ASP A 149 0.71 -9.60 -20.38
CA ASP A 149 0.36 -10.98 -20.03
C ASP A 149 -1.14 -11.06 -19.68
N PRO A 150 -1.98 -11.50 -20.63
CA PRO A 150 -3.43 -11.59 -20.43
C PRO A 150 -3.88 -12.60 -19.36
N THR A 151 -2.99 -13.43 -18.82
CA THR A 151 -3.31 -14.30 -17.68
C THR A 151 -3.47 -13.53 -16.38
N TRP A 152 -3.00 -12.29 -16.32
CA TRP A 152 -3.16 -11.39 -15.19
C TRP A 152 -4.41 -10.53 -15.34
N GLU A 153 -5.41 -10.78 -14.51
CA GLU A 153 -6.61 -9.94 -14.49
C GLU A 153 -6.32 -8.51 -14.00
N ALA A 154 -6.99 -7.54 -14.62
CA ALA A 154 -6.89 -6.14 -14.20
C ALA A 154 -7.76 -5.88 -12.97
N VAL A 155 -7.28 -4.99 -12.11
CA VAL A 155 -7.99 -4.51 -10.91
C VAL A 155 -9.09 -3.54 -11.34
N ASN A 156 -10.28 -3.66 -10.74
CA ASN A 156 -11.39 -2.73 -10.95
C ASN A 156 -11.43 -1.63 -9.86
N LEU A 157 -12.33 -0.65 -10.04
CA LEU A 157 -12.46 0.48 -9.11
C LEU A 157 -12.81 0.03 -7.69
N ALA A 158 -13.72 -0.93 -7.52
CA ALA A 158 -14.15 -1.38 -6.20
C ALA A 158 -13.00 -2.05 -5.43
N GLU A 159 -12.19 -2.85 -6.10
CA GLU A 159 -11.00 -3.50 -5.53
C GLU A 159 -9.94 -2.48 -5.12
N ALA A 160 -9.61 -1.53 -6.01
CA ALA A 160 -8.64 -0.48 -5.70
C ALA A 160 -9.14 0.46 -4.58
N PHE A 161 -10.41 0.81 -4.58
CA PHE A 161 -11.03 1.60 -3.51
C PHE A 161 -11.04 0.85 -2.17
N TYR A 162 -11.32 -0.45 -2.19
CA TYR A 162 -11.23 -1.30 -1.00
C TYR A 162 -9.81 -1.30 -0.40
N MET A 163 -8.78 -1.40 -1.25
CA MET A 163 -7.38 -1.31 -0.80
C MET A 163 -7.05 0.05 -0.18
N ALA A 164 -7.56 1.13 -0.77
CA ALA A 164 -7.33 2.51 -0.32
C ALA A 164 -8.09 2.88 0.97
N THR A 165 -9.10 2.10 1.36
CA THR A 165 -10.00 2.40 2.46
C THR A 165 -10.03 1.27 3.48
N ARG A 166 -10.97 0.32 3.34
CA ARG A 166 -11.24 -0.73 4.32
C ARG A 166 -10.05 -1.64 4.56
N SER A 167 -9.36 -2.07 3.52
CA SER A 167 -8.22 -2.98 3.66
C SER A 167 -7.04 -2.28 4.32
N GLY A 168 -6.65 -1.11 3.83
CA GLY A 168 -5.60 -0.29 4.46
C GLY A 168 -5.94 0.11 5.89
N GLY A 169 -7.22 0.39 6.15
CA GLY A 169 -7.75 0.75 7.48
C GLY A 169 -7.60 -0.37 8.52
N ARG A 170 -7.58 -1.64 8.11
CA ARG A 170 -7.42 -2.79 9.04
C ARG A 170 -6.18 -2.70 9.91
N TYR A 171 -5.11 -2.11 9.40
CA TYR A 171 -3.90 -1.90 10.19
C TYR A 171 -4.17 -1.03 11.44
N PHE A 172 -5.11 -0.10 11.33
CA PHE A 172 -5.55 0.79 12.42
C PHE A 172 -6.82 0.25 13.12
N LYS A 173 -7.20 -1.00 12.88
CA LYS A 173 -8.39 -1.71 13.39
C LYS A 173 -9.69 -1.23 12.72
N ASN A 174 -10.51 -0.42 13.42
CA ASN A 174 -11.83 0.00 12.98
C ASN A 174 -11.82 1.35 12.22
N VAL A 175 -11.00 1.42 11.17
CA VAL A 175 -10.83 2.58 10.29
C VAL A 175 -11.07 2.17 8.84
N GLY A 176 -11.51 3.10 8.00
CA GLY A 176 -11.64 2.91 6.55
C GLY A 176 -12.98 2.35 6.07
N ALA A 177 -14.01 2.31 6.92
CA ALA A 177 -15.38 1.98 6.56
C ALA A 177 -16.38 2.82 7.38
N PHE A 178 -17.65 2.79 6.95
CA PHE A 178 -18.77 3.44 7.66
C PHE A 178 -19.68 2.44 8.39
N ASP A 179 -19.16 1.24 8.65
CA ASP A 179 -19.91 0.23 9.39
C ASP A 179 -20.07 0.63 10.87
N GLU A 180 -21.07 0.09 11.54
CA GLU A 180 -21.24 0.28 12.98
C GLU A 180 -20.00 -0.14 13.76
N GLY A 181 -19.55 0.71 14.68
CA GLY A 181 -18.31 0.50 15.46
C GLY A 181 -17.03 0.99 14.80
N TYR A 182 -17.10 1.48 13.53
CA TYR A 182 -15.95 2.10 12.88
C TYR A 182 -15.82 3.58 13.26
N CYS A 183 -14.58 4.05 13.30
CA CYS A 183 -14.28 5.47 13.45
C CYS A 183 -14.75 6.24 12.23
N PHE A 184 -15.49 7.34 12.45
CA PHE A 184 -15.94 8.19 11.35
C PHE A 184 -14.77 9.02 10.81
N ASN A 185 -14.10 8.47 9.81
CA ASN A 185 -13.07 9.14 9.00
C ASN A 185 -13.63 9.30 7.59
N ALA A 186 -13.88 10.54 7.16
CA ALA A 186 -14.60 10.81 5.92
C ALA A 186 -14.05 12.00 5.16
N LEU A 187 -14.19 11.96 3.84
CA LEU A 187 -14.00 13.10 2.96
C LEU A 187 -15.34 13.47 2.34
N VAL A 188 -15.66 14.76 2.31
CA VAL A 188 -16.76 15.30 1.51
C VAL A 188 -16.16 15.85 0.22
N ILE A 189 -16.56 15.28 -0.90
CA ILE A 189 -16.06 15.65 -2.20
C ILE A 189 -17.09 16.56 -2.90
N ASP A 190 -16.64 17.72 -3.35
CA ASP A 190 -17.37 18.60 -4.24
C ASP A 190 -16.93 18.34 -5.68
N ASP A 191 -17.78 17.70 -6.45
CA ASP A 191 -17.56 17.38 -7.84
C ASP A 191 -18.34 18.26 -8.83
N SER A 192 -18.86 19.40 -8.35
CA SER A 192 -19.66 20.35 -9.15
C SER A 192 -18.93 20.90 -10.38
N ASN A 193 -17.59 20.96 -10.30
CA ASN A 193 -16.72 21.40 -11.42
C ASN A 193 -16.34 20.25 -12.37
N MET A 194 -16.74 19.02 -12.07
CA MET A 194 -16.50 17.85 -12.89
C MET A 194 -17.76 17.52 -13.69
N CYS A 195 -17.85 17.95 -14.94
CA CYS A 195 -19.02 17.77 -15.79
C CYS A 195 -19.59 16.35 -15.80
N GLY A 196 -20.92 16.22 -15.85
CA GLY A 196 -21.64 14.95 -16.01
C GLY A 196 -22.92 14.90 -15.19
N GLU A 197 -24.04 15.25 -15.83
CA GLU A 197 -25.37 15.03 -15.27
C GLU A 197 -25.72 13.55 -15.31
N GLY A 198 -26.47 13.06 -14.31
CA GLY A 198 -27.01 11.71 -14.28
C GLY A 198 -26.03 10.59 -13.91
N LEU A 199 -24.82 10.91 -13.44
CA LEU A 199 -23.85 9.91 -12.99
C LEU A 199 -24.26 9.24 -11.68
N THR A 200 -24.05 7.94 -11.62
CA THR A 200 -24.17 7.16 -10.38
C THR A 200 -23.08 7.54 -9.38
N PRO A 201 -23.25 7.26 -8.07
CA PRO A 201 -22.22 7.49 -7.07
C PRO A 201 -20.88 6.81 -7.39
N VAL A 202 -20.90 5.64 -8.01
CA VAL A 202 -19.69 4.89 -8.42
C VAL A 202 -18.95 5.63 -9.53
N GLU A 203 -19.66 6.09 -10.56
CA GLU A 203 -19.10 6.86 -11.66
C GLU A 203 -18.55 8.22 -11.20
N ARG A 204 -19.20 8.86 -10.22
CA ARG A 204 -18.69 10.09 -9.58
C ARG A 204 -17.40 9.83 -8.82
N LEU A 205 -17.33 8.72 -8.06
CA LEU A 205 -16.10 8.30 -7.37
C LEU A 205 -14.97 8.02 -8.36
N GLU A 206 -15.25 7.26 -9.43
CA GLU A 206 -14.27 6.98 -10.47
C GLU A 206 -13.73 8.27 -11.09
N ARG A 207 -14.61 9.19 -11.44
CA ARG A 207 -14.24 10.50 -11.96
C ARG A 207 -13.35 11.28 -11.01
N PHE A 208 -13.68 11.30 -9.72
CA PHE A 208 -12.83 11.95 -8.71
C PHE A 208 -11.43 11.31 -8.66
N CYS A 209 -11.32 9.99 -8.71
CA CYS A 209 -10.03 9.31 -8.69
C CYS A 209 -9.16 9.65 -9.91
N TYR A 210 -9.77 9.81 -11.10
CA TYR A 210 -9.04 10.08 -12.34
C TYR A 210 -8.80 11.56 -12.64
N ALA A 211 -9.74 12.43 -12.31
CA ALA A 211 -9.74 13.82 -12.71
C ALA A 211 -9.78 14.83 -11.55
N GLY A 212 -10.14 14.39 -10.35
CA GLY A 212 -10.19 15.24 -9.16
C GLY A 212 -8.83 15.49 -8.52
N ASP A 213 -8.79 16.45 -7.63
CA ASP A 213 -7.63 16.77 -6.79
C ASP A 213 -8.07 17.26 -5.39
N ASP A 214 -7.12 17.81 -4.61
CA ASP A 214 -7.36 18.29 -3.25
C ASP A 214 -8.34 19.46 -3.19
N ARG A 215 -8.51 20.25 -4.25
CA ARG A 215 -9.50 21.34 -4.36
C ARG A 215 -10.95 20.85 -4.35
N ASN A 216 -11.16 19.60 -4.74
CA ASN A 216 -12.47 18.94 -4.68
C ASN A 216 -12.81 18.43 -3.27
N ILE A 217 -11.85 18.37 -2.34
CA ILE A 217 -12.11 17.93 -0.98
C ILE A 217 -12.64 19.11 -0.15
N ARG A 218 -13.96 19.15 0.03
CA ARG A 218 -14.65 20.23 0.72
C ARG A 218 -14.50 20.18 2.23
N MET A 219 -14.62 18.97 2.82
CA MET A 219 -14.52 18.75 4.26
C MET A 219 -13.76 17.44 4.53
N ARG A 220 -13.09 17.38 5.67
CA ARG A 220 -12.39 16.19 6.17
C ARG A 220 -12.80 15.93 7.60
N TYR A 221 -13.10 14.67 7.90
CA TYR A 221 -13.42 14.24 9.26
C TYR A 221 -12.43 13.18 9.70
N ILE A 222 -11.89 13.35 10.92
CA ILE A 222 -11.05 12.35 11.60
C ILE A 222 -11.65 12.10 12.97
N LEU A 223 -11.98 10.84 13.26
CA LEU A 223 -12.63 10.43 14.50
C LEU A 223 -13.90 11.24 14.80
N GLY A 224 -14.68 11.57 13.78
CA GLY A 224 -15.90 12.34 13.88
C GLY A 224 -15.72 13.86 13.97
N ASN A 225 -14.50 14.36 14.10
CA ASN A 225 -14.22 15.78 14.17
C ASN A 225 -13.83 16.32 12.79
N GLU A 226 -14.37 17.49 12.44
CA GLU A 226 -13.94 18.21 11.25
C GLU A 226 -12.52 18.71 11.43
N VAL A 227 -11.69 18.48 10.42
CA VAL A 227 -10.30 18.95 10.39
C VAL A 227 -10.21 20.14 9.44
N GLU A 228 -9.98 21.33 10.00
CA GLU A 228 -9.68 22.51 9.22
C GLU A 228 -8.30 22.39 8.57
N ILE A 229 -8.25 22.62 7.27
CA ILE A 229 -6.97 22.74 6.57
C ILE A 229 -6.48 24.16 6.80
N GLN A 230 -5.44 24.29 7.58
CA GLN A 230 -4.70 25.55 7.61
C GLN A 230 -4.19 25.81 6.19
N ASN A 231 -4.58 26.95 5.61
CA ASN A 231 -4.00 27.43 4.37
C ASN A 231 -2.50 27.67 4.61
N PHE A 232 -1.68 26.67 4.34
CA PHE A 232 -0.23 26.88 4.27
C PHE A 232 0.01 27.84 3.11
N ARG A 233 0.24 29.10 3.43
CA ARG A 233 0.81 30.04 2.47
C ARG A 233 2.24 29.57 2.27
N TYR A 234 2.54 29.10 1.07
CA TYR A 234 3.92 28.92 0.65
C TYR A 234 4.61 30.29 0.76
N CYS A 235 5.58 30.43 1.66
CA CYS A 235 6.46 31.57 1.74
C CYS A 235 7.53 31.48 0.65
#